data_1bb2b9a9135186e7aa09807f915f5671
#
_entry.id   1bb2b9a9135186e7aa09807f915f5671
#
_cell.length_a   1.000
_cell.length_b   1.000
_cell.length_c   1.000
_cell.angle_alpha   90.00
_cell.angle_beta   90.00
_cell.angle_gamma   90.00
#
_symmetry.space_group_name_H-M   'P 1'
#
loop_
_entity.id
_entity.type
_entity.pdbx_description
1 polymer ?
#
loop_
_entity_poly.entity_id
_entity_poly.type
_entity_poly.pdbx_seq_one_letter_code
_entity_poly.pdbx_strand_id
1 'polypeptide(L)'
;MSFTHLHLHTEYSLLDGACRIPKLVERIKALGMTSCAITDHGVMYGCIDFYSAMKDAGIKPIIGCEVYVCRDRLDKSAANREYSHLILLCENNTGYQNLMKLVSEGFLTGYYYRPRIDYNLIRQHSEGLICLSACLSGDLPKLLLQGRYDDAEAYVREMQDIFGEKNFYVEIIDHGICLLYTSPS
;
A
#
# COMPACT_ATOMS: atom_id res chain seq x y z
N MET A 1 -0.89 -22.53 -10.21
CA MET A 1 -0.94 -21.60 -9.08
C MET A 1 -1.83 -20.45 -9.49
N SER A 2 -2.77 -20.01 -8.66
CA SER A 2 -3.59 -18.83 -8.92
C SER A 2 -2.79 -17.59 -8.51
N PHE A 3 -2.63 -16.61 -9.40
CA PHE A 3 -2.01 -15.32 -9.08
C PHE A 3 -3.03 -14.41 -8.38
N THR A 4 -2.57 -13.51 -7.50
CA THR A 4 -3.40 -12.50 -6.83
C THR A 4 -2.71 -11.15 -6.94
N HIS A 5 -3.39 -10.16 -7.52
CA HIS A 5 -2.92 -8.78 -7.45
C HIS A 5 -3.10 -8.24 -6.03
N LEU A 6 -1.99 -7.84 -5.39
CA LEU A 6 -1.95 -7.27 -4.04
C LEU A 6 -1.78 -5.75 -4.04
N HIS A 7 -1.42 -5.16 -5.18
CA HIS A 7 -1.25 -3.73 -5.39
C HIS A 7 -2.02 -3.34 -6.66
N LEU A 8 -3.18 -2.69 -6.49
CA LEU A 8 -4.08 -2.35 -7.59
C LEU A 8 -4.88 -1.08 -7.27
N HIS A 9 -4.90 -0.15 -8.22
CA HIS A 9 -5.64 1.11 -8.15
C HIS A 9 -6.93 1.02 -8.96
N THR A 10 -8.04 1.34 -8.30
CA THR A 10 -9.36 1.40 -8.95
C THR A 10 -9.66 2.81 -9.46
N GLU A 11 -10.85 2.99 -10.04
CA GLU A 11 -11.38 4.29 -10.45
C GLU A 11 -11.48 5.32 -9.30
N TYR A 12 -11.33 4.90 -8.04
CA TYR A 12 -11.28 5.78 -6.88
C TYR A 12 -9.88 6.40 -6.64
N SER A 13 -8.85 5.93 -7.33
CA SER A 13 -7.56 6.61 -7.47
C SER A 13 -7.67 7.66 -8.58
N LEU A 14 -8.28 8.81 -8.27
CA LEU A 14 -8.88 9.77 -9.21
C LEU A 14 -7.96 10.28 -10.32
N LEU A 15 -6.64 10.26 -10.13
CA LEU A 15 -5.69 10.81 -11.11
C LEU A 15 -5.19 9.77 -12.13
N ASP A 16 -5.11 8.48 -11.74
CA ASP A 16 -4.44 7.45 -12.51
C ASP A 16 -5.12 6.08 -12.49
N GLY A 17 -6.13 5.88 -11.63
CA GLY A 17 -6.85 4.62 -11.52
C GLY A 17 -7.79 4.39 -12.71
N ALA A 18 -7.48 3.38 -13.55
CA ALA A 18 -8.27 3.03 -14.72
C ALA A 18 -9.15 1.79 -14.52
N CYS A 19 -8.95 1.05 -13.43
CA CYS A 19 -9.66 -0.21 -13.16
C CYS A 19 -11.05 0.06 -12.58
N ARG A 20 -12.08 0.11 -13.43
CA ARG A 20 -13.46 0.15 -12.98
C ARG A 20 -13.86 -1.16 -12.33
N ILE A 21 -14.43 -1.11 -11.11
CA ILE A 21 -14.73 -2.30 -10.30
C ILE A 21 -15.51 -3.37 -11.07
N PRO A 22 -16.61 -3.09 -11.82
CA PRO A 22 -17.32 -4.14 -12.56
C PRO A 22 -16.45 -4.82 -13.63
N LYS A 23 -15.66 -4.04 -14.39
CA LYS A 23 -14.74 -4.59 -15.40
C LYS A 23 -13.57 -5.36 -14.78
N LEU A 24 -13.11 -4.93 -13.61
CA LEU A 24 -12.08 -5.64 -12.86
C LEU A 24 -12.57 -7.03 -12.44
N VAL A 25 -13.80 -7.15 -11.92
CA VAL A 25 -14.42 -8.43 -11.57
C VAL A 25 -14.47 -9.36 -12.78
N GLU A 26 -14.94 -8.87 -13.93
CA GLU A 26 -14.98 -9.64 -15.19
C GLU A 26 -13.58 -10.13 -15.58
N ARG A 27 -12.58 -9.25 -15.49
CA ARG A 27 -11.19 -9.57 -15.86
C ARG A 27 -10.58 -10.61 -14.92
N ILE A 28 -10.77 -10.47 -13.60
CA ILE A 28 -10.30 -11.43 -12.60
C ILE A 28 -10.87 -12.83 -12.86
N LYS A 29 -12.19 -12.91 -13.14
CA LYS A 29 -12.84 -14.17 -13.52
C LYS A 29 -12.25 -14.76 -14.81
N ALA A 30 -12.09 -13.95 -15.84
CA ALA A 30 -11.54 -14.38 -17.13
C ALA A 30 -10.11 -14.92 -17.02
N LEU A 31 -9.31 -14.40 -16.06
CA LEU A 31 -7.96 -14.86 -15.76
C LEU A 31 -7.91 -16.05 -14.80
N GLY A 32 -9.07 -16.55 -14.32
CA GLY A 32 -9.14 -17.65 -13.36
C GLY A 32 -8.56 -17.31 -11.97
N MET A 33 -8.47 -16.03 -11.64
CA MET A 33 -8.01 -15.61 -10.31
C MET A 33 -9.14 -15.73 -9.29
N THR A 34 -8.79 -16.08 -8.05
CA THR A 34 -9.75 -16.33 -6.97
C THR A 34 -9.74 -15.22 -5.91
N SER A 35 -8.83 -14.27 -6.01
CA SER A 35 -8.64 -13.16 -5.07
C SER A 35 -8.03 -11.94 -5.75
N CYS A 36 -8.28 -10.76 -5.19
CA CYS A 36 -7.70 -9.48 -5.62
C CYS A 36 -7.72 -8.48 -4.47
N ALA A 37 -6.72 -7.60 -4.42
CA ALA A 37 -6.70 -6.48 -3.48
C ALA A 37 -7.19 -5.19 -4.14
N ILE A 38 -7.65 -4.26 -3.29
CA ILE A 38 -7.82 -2.83 -3.60
C ILE A 38 -6.82 -2.05 -2.75
N THR A 39 -6.05 -1.17 -3.38
CA THR A 39 -5.00 -0.37 -2.72
C THR A 39 -4.94 1.04 -3.30
N ASP A 40 -6.07 1.74 -3.33
CA ASP A 40 -6.16 3.09 -3.88
C ASP A 40 -5.26 4.08 -3.14
N HIS A 41 -4.84 5.15 -3.83
CA HIS A 41 -3.92 6.17 -3.35
C HIS A 41 -4.49 7.00 -2.19
N GLY A 42 -4.07 6.71 -0.98
CA GLY A 42 -4.37 7.47 0.23
C GLY A 42 -5.84 7.47 0.65
N VAL A 43 -6.68 6.62 0.05
CA VAL A 43 -8.13 6.59 0.28
C VAL A 43 -8.67 5.15 0.38
N MET A 44 -9.82 5.01 1.02
CA MET A 44 -10.59 3.76 1.12
C MET A 44 -12.01 3.91 0.55
N TYR A 45 -12.22 4.86 -0.36
CA TYR A 45 -13.56 5.20 -0.86
C TYR A 45 -14.25 4.06 -1.59
N GLY A 46 -13.50 3.29 -2.37
CA GLY A 46 -14.00 2.16 -3.14
C GLY A 46 -14.14 0.84 -2.38
N CYS A 47 -13.76 0.78 -1.10
CA CYS A 47 -13.64 -0.50 -0.38
C CYS A 47 -14.98 -1.26 -0.28
N ILE A 48 -16.09 -0.58 -0.03
CA ILE A 48 -17.40 -1.22 0.12
C ILE A 48 -17.92 -1.75 -1.22
N ASP A 49 -17.84 -0.92 -2.28
CA ASP A 49 -18.25 -1.31 -3.62
C ASP A 49 -17.41 -2.49 -4.14
N PHE A 50 -16.07 -2.40 -3.95
CA PHE A 50 -15.16 -3.47 -4.30
C PHE A 50 -15.45 -4.76 -3.53
N TYR A 51 -15.63 -4.67 -2.20
CA TYR A 51 -15.93 -5.82 -1.36
C TYR A 51 -17.20 -6.54 -1.82
N SER A 52 -18.29 -5.79 -2.00
CA SER A 52 -19.57 -6.34 -2.43
C SER A 52 -19.48 -7.00 -3.81
N ALA A 53 -18.90 -6.29 -4.79
CA ALA A 53 -18.77 -6.81 -6.15
C ALA A 53 -17.91 -8.08 -6.22
N MET A 54 -16.80 -8.15 -5.47
CA MET A 54 -15.95 -9.35 -5.43
C MET A 54 -16.64 -10.51 -4.72
N LYS A 55 -17.33 -10.27 -3.60
CA LYS A 55 -18.08 -11.30 -2.85
C LYS A 55 -19.20 -11.89 -3.71
N ASP A 56 -20.00 -11.04 -4.38
CA ASP A 56 -21.08 -11.47 -5.27
C ASP A 56 -20.55 -12.31 -6.45
N ALA A 57 -19.33 -12.04 -6.85
CA ALA A 57 -18.63 -12.77 -7.91
C ALA A 57 -17.96 -14.07 -7.45
N GLY A 58 -17.96 -14.39 -6.15
CA GLY A 58 -17.24 -15.52 -5.56
C GLY A 58 -15.72 -15.35 -5.51
N ILE A 59 -15.22 -14.09 -5.59
CA ILE A 59 -13.80 -13.74 -5.51
C ILE A 59 -13.50 -13.25 -4.10
N LYS A 60 -12.36 -13.65 -3.51
CA LYS A 60 -11.93 -13.15 -2.20
C LYS A 60 -11.44 -11.71 -2.32
N PRO A 61 -12.13 -10.70 -1.73
CA PRO A 61 -11.63 -9.35 -1.65
C PRO A 61 -10.55 -9.25 -0.57
N ILE A 62 -9.50 -8.49 -0.87
CA ILE A 62 -8.45 -8.09 0.08
C ILE A 62 -8.51 -6.56 0.16
N ILE A 63 -8.81 -6.04 1.35
CA ILE A 63 -8.91 -4.59 1.56
C ILE A 63 -7.55 -4.04 1.95
N GLY A 64 -7.16 -2.93 1.33
CA GLY A 64 -5.91 -2.24 1.59
C GLY A 64 -5.96 -0.78 1.14
N CYS A 65 -4.81 -0.13 1.25
CA CYS A 65 -4.60 1.24 0.79
C CYS A 65 -3.11 1.46 0.50
N GLU A 66 -2.78 2.17 -0.57
CA GLU A 66 -1.46 2.74 -0.77
C GLU A 66 -1.40 4.05 0.01
N VAL A 67 -0.72 4.04 1.16
CA VAL A 67 -0.62 5.20 2.04
C VAL A 67 0.60 6.06 1.71
N TYR A 68 0.48 7.36 1.95
CA TYR A 68 1.57 8.33 1.85
C TYR A 68 2.26 8.45 3.19
N VAL A 69 3.55 8.12 3.27
CA VAL A 69 4.33 8.17 4.51
C VAL A 69 5.32 9.31 4.45
N CYS A 70 5.40 10.11 5.51
CA CYS A 70 6.36 11.19 5.67
C CYS A 70 7.11 11.07 7.01
N ARG A 71 8.12 11.89 7.19
CA ARG A 71 8.93 11.89 8.40
C ARG A 71 8.14 12.29 9.65
N ASP A 72 7.34 13.35 9.54
CA ASP A 72 6.48 13.87 10.61
C ASP A 72 5.21 14.45 9.98
N ARG A 73 4.07 13.82 10.20
CA ARG A 73 2.79 14.23 9.60
C ARG A 73 2.30 15.59 10.10
N LEU A 74 2.76 16.02 11.28
CA LEU A 74 2.34 17.28 11.89
C LEU A 74 3.14 18.48 11.36
N ASP A 75 4.35 18.25 10.84
CA ASP A 75 5.16 19.29 10.22
C ASP A 75 4.67 19.56 8.78
N LYS A 76 4.15 20.76 8.55
CA LYS A 76 3.66 21.26 7.25
C LYS A 76 4.68 22.18 6.56
N SER A 77 5.93 22.20 7.01
CA SER A 77 7.00 22.99 6.39
C SER A 77 7.40 22.42 5.01
N ALA A 78 7.99 23.26 4.19
CA ALA A 78 8.53 22.85 2.89
C ALA A 78 9.63 21.78 3.02
N ALA A 79 10.37 21.77 4.14
CA ALA A 79 11.40 20.78 4.43
C ALA A 79 10.82 19.36 4.62
N ASN A 80 9.56 19.23 5.00
CA ASN A 80 8.85 17.96 5.20
C ASN A 80 7.79 17.72 4.11
N ARG A 81 8.00 18.24 2.90
CA ARG A 81 7.07 18.06 1.78
C ARG A 81 7.12 16.67 1.17
N GLU A 82 8.27 16.03 1.23
CA GLU A 82 8.49 14.70 0.65
C GLU A 82 7.68 13.64 1.38
N TYR A 83 7.28 12.64 0.62
CA TYR A 83 6.61 11.44 1.11
C TYR A 83 7.04 10.22 0.28
N SER A 84 6.81 9.06 0.85
CA SER A 84 6.98 7.75 0.21
C SER A 84 5.67 6.99 0.23
N HIS A 85 5.64 5.86 -0.46
CA HIS A 85 4.49 4.97 -0.53
C HIS A 85 4.73 3.71 0.29
N LEU A 86 3.69 3.22 0.94
CA LEU A 86 3.60 1.87 1.50
C LEU A 86 2.25 1.27 1.15
N ILE A 87 2.21 -0.04 0.91
CA ILE A 87 0.96 -0.78 0.77
C ILE A 87 0.62 -1.39 2.11
N LEU A 88 -0.58 -1.10 2.62
CA LEU A 88 -1.12 -1.72 3.81
C LEU A 88 -2.33 -2.56 3.43
N LEU A 89 -2.30 -3.86 3.76
CA LEU A 89 -3.38 -4.81 3.51
C LEU A 89 -3.96 -5.28 4.84
N CYS A 90 -5.28 -5.41 4.92
CA CYS A 90 -5.97 -5.89 6.11
C CYS A 90 -5.93 -7.42 6.15
N GLU A 91 -5.29 -7.98 7.16
CA GLU A 91 -5.32 -9.41 7.44
C GLU A 91 -6.65 -9.84 8.06
N ASN A 92 -7.22 -8.97 8.92
CA ASN A 92 -8.42 -9.24 9.70
C ASN A 92 -9.19 -7.94 10.01
N ASN A 93 -10.28 -8.03 10.80
CA ASN A 93 -11.09 -6.88 11.17
C ASN A 93 -10.35 -5.85 12.03
N THR A 94 -9.40 -6.27 12.88
CA THR A 94 -8.56 -5.34 13.64
C THR A 94 -7.72 -4.50 12.69
N GLY A 95 -7.08 -5.13 11.70
CA GLY A 95 -6.34 -4.43 10.65
C GLY A 95 -7.21 -3.48 9.85
N TYR A 96 -8.44 -3.87 9.50
CA TYR A 96 -9.38 -2.98 8.81
C TYR A 96 -9.71 -1.72 9.63
N GLN A 97 -9.98 -1.88 10.93
CA GLN A 97 -10.21 -0.74 11.83
C GLN A 97 -8.98 0.15 11.98
N ASN A 98 -7.79 -0.46 12.09
CA ASN A 98 -6.53 0.26 12.17
C ASN A 98 -6.22 1.01 10.87
N LEU A 99 -6.45 0.40 9.70
CA LEU A 99 -6.27 1.06 8.41
C LEU A 99 -7.21 2.27 8.26
N MET A 100 -8.48 2.14 8.67
CA MET A 100 -9.41 3.28 8.67
C MET A 100 -8.91 4.43 9.54
N LYS A 101 -8.35 4.14 10.73
CA LYS A 101 -7.76 5.18 11.61
C LYS A 101 -6.55 5.83 10.95
N LEU A 102 -5.63 5.05 10.39
CA LEU A 102 -4.45 5.56 9.69
C LEU A 102 -4.84 6.50 8.54
N VAL A 103 -5.74 6.06 7.67
CA VAL A 103 -6.22 6.87 6.53
C VAL A 103 -6.93 8.12 7.02
N SER A 104 -7.80 8.02 8.02
CA SER A 104 -8.51 9.17 8.60
C SER A 104 -7.55 10.20 9.21
N GLU A 105 -6.57 9.77 9.99
CA GLU A 105 -5.54 10.64 10.56
C GLU A 105 -4.68 11.31 9.48
N GLY A 106 -4.42 10.62 8.38
CA GLY A 106 -3.77 11.21 7.22
C GLY A 106 -4.51 12.45 6.69
N PHE A 107 -5.84 12.43 6.69
CA PHE A 107 -6.67 13.58 6.31
C PHE A 107 -6.80 14.61 7.43
N LEU A 108 -7.04 14.18 8.68
CA LEU A 108 -7.35 15.06 9.80
C LEU A 108 -6.11 15.84 10.28
N THR A 109 -4.99 15.16 10.44
CA THR A 109 -3.79 15.74 11.04
C THR A 109 -2.60 15.80 10.07
N GLY A 110 -2.53 14.88 9.11
CA GLY A 110 -1.38 14.71 8.22
C GLY A 110 -1.47 15.43 6.87
N TYR A 111 -2.62 16.03 6.52
CA TYR A 111 -2.83 16.60 5.19
C TYR A 111 -1.90 17.78 4.90
N TYR A 112 -1.03 17.56 3.89
CA TYR A 112 -0.18 18.59 3.30
C TYR A 112 0.11 18.18 1.85
N TYR A 113 -0.65 18.71 0.89
CA TYR A 113 -0.78 18.27 -0.51
C TYR A 113 -1.30 16.84 -0.68
N ARG A 114 -1.04 15.93 0.25
CA ARG A 114 -1.51 14.54 0.32
C ARG A 114 -1.91 14.17 1.75
N PRO A 115 -2.79 13.19 1.96
CA PRO A 115 -3.10 12.67 3.28
C PRO A 115 -1.93 11.79 3.77
N ARG A 116 -1.01 12.38 4.53
CA ARG A 116 0.22 11.71 4.96
C ARG A 116 0.10 11.16 6.37
N ILE A 117 0.69 10.01 6.58
CA ILE A 117 0.90 9.43 7.91
C ILE A 117 2.41 9.36 8.20
N ASP A 118 2.79 9.04 9.42
CA ASP A 118 4.19 8.84 9.82
C ASP A 118 4.38 7.49 10.52
N TYR A 119 5.62 7.07 10.70
CA TYR A 119 5.95 5.79 11.32
C TYR A 119 5.51 5.72 12.79
N ASN A 120 5.42 6.85 13.51
CA ASN A 120 4.90 6.87 14.88
C ASN A 120 3.42 6.47 14.92
N LEU A 121 2.62 6.97 13.99
CA LEU A 121 1.22 6.61 13.87
C LEU A 121 1.05 5.15 13.41
N ILE A 122 1.87 4.70 12.44
CA ILE A 122 1.86 3.32 11.95
C ILE A 122 2.13 2.34 13.09
N ARG A 123 3.16 2.59 13.94
CA ARG A 123 3.48 1.74 15.11
C ARG A 123 2.30 1.56 16.06
N GLN A 124 1.46 2.59 16.23
CA GLN A 124 0.29 2.55 17.11
C GLN A 124 -0.87 1.75 16.53
N HIS A 125 -0.89 1.54 15.20
CA HIS A 125 -2.01 0.95 14.47
C HIS A 125 -1.58 -0.12 13.46
N SER A 126 -0.46 -0.83 13.71
CA SER A 126 0.06 -1.88 12.82
C SER A 126 -0.61 -3.25 12.99
N GLU A 127 -1.27 -3.49 14.13
CA GLU A 127 -1.90 -4.77 14.43
C GLU A 127 -2.94 -5.18 13.37
N GLY A 128 -2.83 -6.42 12.88
CA GLY A 128 -3.72 -6.98 11.86
C GLY A 128 -3.50 -6.42 10.44
N LEU A 129 -2.37 -5.73 10.22
CA LEU A 129 -1.95 -5.25 8.92
C LEU A 129 -0.76 -6.05 8.37
N ILE A 130 -0.77 -6.26 7.06
CA ILE A 130 0.36 -6.74 6.27
C ILE A 130 0.88 -5.54 5.47
N CYS A 131 2.20 -5.34 5.47
CA CYS A 131 2.85 -4.22 4.79
C CYS A 131 3.68 -4.71 3.60
N LEU A 132 3.57 -4.03 2.45
CA LEU A 132 4.45 -4.21 1.30
C LEU A 132 5.27 -2.94 1.07
N SER A 133 6.50 -3.10 0.58
CA SER A 133 7.46 -2.00 0.37
C SER A 133 7.06 -1.00 -0.73
N ALA A 134 5.96 -1.26 -1.42
CA ALA A 134 5.41 -0.50 -2.54
C ALA A 134 6.32 -0.43 -3.79
N CYS A 135 6.04 0.52 -4.67
CA CYS A 135 6.74 0.74 -5.94
C CYS A 135 8.04 1.56 -5.76
N LEU A 136 8.63 2.05 -6.85
CA LEU A 136 9.84 2.90 -6.85
C LEU A 136 9.70 4.18 -5.99
N SER A 137 8.47 4.57 -5.62
CA SER A 137 8.21 5.69 -4.71
C SER A 137 8.32 5.32 -3.23
N GLY A 138 8.51 4.03 -2.89
CA GLY A 138 8.75 3.57 -1.53
C GLY A 138 10.12 3.97 -0.97
N ASP A 139 10.28 3.96 0.35
CA ASP A 139 11.56 4.30 0.98
C ASP A 139 12.65 3.25 0.68
N LEU A 140 12.31 1.97 0.74
CA LEU A 140 13.27 0.89 0.44
C LEU A 140 13.86 1.00 -0.98
N PRO A 141 13.05 1.09 -2.05
CA PRO A 141 13.59 1.26 -3.40
C PRO A 141 14.43 2.54 -3.56
N LYS A 142 14.04 3.65 -2.93
CA LYS A 142 14.83 4.89 -2.96
C LYS A 142 16.22 4.69 -2.34
N LEU A 143 16.32 4.00 -1.21
CA LEU A 143 17.59 3.70 -0.55
C LEU A 143 18.48 2.80 -1.43
N LEU A 144 17.91 1.76 -2.03
CA LEU A 144 18.62 0.85 -2.93
C LEU A 144 19.16 1.57 -4.18
N LEU A 145 18.34 2.43 -4.81
CA LEU A 145 18.75 3.23 -5.98
C LEU A 145 19.87 4.23 -5.66
N GLN A 146 19.99 4.66 -4.40
CA GLN A 146 21.07 5.53 -3.93
C GLN A 146 22.33 4.74 -3.51
N GLY A 147 22.32 3.42 -3.58
CA GLY A 147 23.42 2.55 -3.13
C GLY A 147 23.58 2.50 -1.59
N ARG A 148 22.55 2.92 -0.85
CA ARG A 148 22.53 2.97 0.62
C ARG A 148 22.05 1.65 1.21
N TYR A 149 22.82 0.59 1.01
CA TYR A 149 22.40 -0.78 1.36
C TYR A 149 22.26 -0.99 2.88
N ASP A 150 23.15 -0.42 3.69
CA ASP A 150 23.07 -0.54 5.15
C ASP A 150 21.81 0.15 5.71
N ASP A 151 21.45 1.30 5.14
CA ASP A 151 20.21 2.01 5.51
C ASP A 151 18.96 1.24 5.03
N ALA A 152 19.04 0.60 3.86
CA ALA A 152 17.97 -0.25 3.35
C ALA A 152 17.74 -1.48 4.23
N GLU A 153 18.81 -2.13 4.70
CA GLU A 153 18.73 -3.23 5.66
C GLU A 153 18.13 -2.77 7.00
N ALA A 154 18.60 -1.64 7.53
CA ALA A 154 18.04 -1.06 8.75
C ALA A 154 16.55 -0.74 8.62
N TYR A 155 16.13 -0.19 7.47
CA TYR A 155 14.71 0.06 7.17
C TYR A 155 13.88 -1.24 7.17
N VAL A 156 14.37 -2.31 6.52
CA VAL A 156 13.68 -3.60 6.50
C VAL A 156 13.50 -4.15 7.91
N ARG A 157 14.54 -4.09 8.75
CA ARG A 157 14.49 -4.51 10.16
C ARG A 157 13.47 -3.68 10.95
N GLU A 158 13.44 -2.36 10.74
CA GLU A 158 12.46 -1.48 11.36
C GLU A 158 11.01 -1.85 10.94
N MET A 159 10.77 -2.15 9.68
CA MET A 159 9.45 -2.59 9.22
C MET A 159 9.05 -3.95 9.79
N GLN A 160 10.01 -4.88 9.91
CA GLN A 160 9.78 -6.16 10.57
C GLN A 160 9.48 -6.01 12.07
N ASP A 161 10.10 -5.05 12.75
CA ASP A 161 9.79 -4.73 14.16
C ASP A 161 8.37 -4.14 14.32
N ILE A 162 7.89 -3.36 13.34
CA ILE A 162 6.55 -2.74 13.36
C ILE A 162 5.44 -3.76 13.06
N PHE A 163 5.60 -4.55 12.02
CA PHE A 163 4.54 -5.42 11.49
C PHE A 163 4.73 -6.90 11.86
N GLY A 164 5.93 -7.28 12.30
CA GLY A 164 6.37 -8.66 12.47
C GLY A 164 7.04 -9.20 11.19
N GLU A 165 7.99 -10.13 11.36
CA GLU A 165 8.76 -10.73 10.24
C GLU A 165 7.87 -11.35 9.16
N LYS A 166 6.70 -11.87 9.53
CA LYS A 166 5.77 -12.54 8.60
C LYS A 166 4.77 -11.61 7.93
N ASN A 167 4.77 -10.34 8.31
CA ASN A 167 3.79 -9.36 7.85
C ASN A 167 4.42 -8.17 7.13
N PHE A 168 5.73 -8.20 6.89
CA PHE A 168 6.42 -7.25 6.01
C PHE A 168 7.00 -7.99 4.81
N TYR A 169 6.71 -7.51 3.60
CA TYR A 169 7.18 -8.09 2.34
C TYR A 169 7.79 -7.04 1.43
N VAL A 170 8.89 -7.40 0.79
CA VAL A 170 9.46 -6.60 -0.30
C VAL A 170 8.66 -6.89 -1.56
N GLU A 171 8.13 -5.84 -2.18
CA GLU A 171 7.35 -5.92 -3.40
C GLU A 171 8.26 -5.78 -4.62
N ILE A 172 8.11 -6.67 -5.59
CA ILE A 172 8.78 -6.61 -6.89
C ILE A 172 7.70 -6.41 -7.94
N ILE A 173 7.78 -5.30 -8.67
CA ILE A 173 6.82 -4.93 -9.71
C ILE A 173 7.53 -4.89 -11.06
N ASP A 174 7.10 -5.72 -12.01
CA ASP A 174 7.58 -5.67 -13.38
C ASP A 174 6.75 -4.67 -14.21
N HIS A 175 7.30 -3.50 -14.43
CA HIS A 175 6.73 -2.47 -15.32
C HIS A 175 7.48 -2.34 -16.65
N GLY A 176 8.41 -3.27 -16.94
CA GLY A 176 9.32 -3.13 -18.09
C GLY A 176 10.33 -1.99 -17.93
N ILE A 177 10.54 -1.47 -16.73
CA ILE A 177 11.52 -0.43 -16.44
C ILE A 177 12.87 -1.09 -16.18
N CYS A 178 13.89 -0.72 -16.96
CA CYS A 178 15.23 -1.31 -16.95
C CYS A 178 15.88 -1.35 -15.53
N LEU A 179 15.60 -0.35 -14.68
CA LEU A 179 16.14 -0.26 -13.31
C LEU A 179 15.74 -1.43 -12.40
N LEU A 180 14.60 -2.08 -12.66
CA LEU A 180 14.15 -3.23 -11.86
C LEU A 180 14.95 -4.52 -12.18
N TYR A 181 15.49 -4.62 -13.39
CA TYR A 181 16.30 -5.77 -13.82
C TYR A 181 17.77 -5.68 -13.39
N THR A 182 18.23 -4.51 -12.96
CA THR A 182 19.63 -4.25 -12.58
C THR A 182 19.85 -4.20 -11.07
N SER A 183 18.80 -4.33 -10.26
CA SER A 183 18.97 -4.45 -8.81
C SER A 183 19.58 -5.82 -8.50
N PRO A 184 20.75 -5.90 -7.86
CA PRO A 184 21.32 -7.19 -7.46
C PRO A 184 20.34 -7.89 -6.51
N SER A 185 20.05 -9.14 -6.83
CA SER A 185 19.25 -10.06 -6.03
C SER A 185 19.96 -10.42 -4.73
#